data_4efe7cfc5c4cd28abf4bca862a0eedb8
#
_entry.id   4efe7cfc5c4cd28abf4bca862a0eedb8
#
_cell.length_a   1.000
_cell.length_b   1.000
_cell.length_c   1.000
_cell.angle_alpha   90.00
_cell.angle_beta   90.00
_cell.angle_gamma   90.00
#
_symmetry.space_group_name_H-M   'P 1'
#
loop_
_entity.id
_entity.type
_entity.pdbx_description
1 polymer ?
#
loop_
_entity_poly.entity_id
_entity_poly.type
_entity_poly.pdbx_seq_one_letter_code
_entity_poly.pdbx_strand_id
1 'polypeptide(L)'
;ILTSADGRFVYCGNRLHDSIGIFRVKADGTLEYVGEEWTRGNYPRSFTFDPTGRFLACCNQRDDNVAIFAVDKASGALAFTGHYAAVGNPSHVVFLDLAAE
;
A
#
# COMPACT_ATOMS: atom_id res chain seq x y z
N ILE A 1 5.40 5.56 4.69
CA ILE A 1 6.37 4.95 3.78
C ILE A 1 6.50 3.46 4.11
N LEU A 2 6.63 2.64 3.10
CA LEU A 2 6.63 1.19 3.26
C LEU A 2 7.57 0.56 2.24
N THR A 3 8.36 -0.43 2.67
CA THR A 3 9.27 -1.16 1.79
C THR A 3 8.75 -2.58 1.59
N SER A 4 8.80 -3.10 0.35
CA SER A 4 8.44 -4.49 0.10
C SER A 4 9.38 -5.44 0.87
N ALA A 5 8.88 -6.65 1.19
CA ALA A 5 9.64 -7.59 2.02
C ALA A 5 10.98 -8.01 1.37
N ASP A 6 11.03 -8.05 0.04
CA ASP A 6 12.24 -8.38 -0.71
C ASP A 6 13.18 -7.19 -0.91
N GLY A 7 12.81 -6.00 -0.43
CA GLY A 7 13.62 -4.79 -0.53
C GLY A 7 13.69 -4.18 -1.92
N ARG A 8 12.86 -4.62 -2.86
CA ARG A 8 12.94 -4.16 -4.26
C ARG A 8 12.14 -2.88 -4.53
N PHE A 9 11.12 -2.60 -3.72
CA PHE A 9 10.23 -1.46 -3.95
C PHE A 9 9.96 -0.69 -2.68
N VAL A 10 9.75 0.63 -2.85
CA VAL A 10 9.37 1.56 -1.78
C VAL A 10 8.06 2.22 -2.18
N TYR A 11 7.15 2.32 -1.24
CA TYR A 11 5.82 2.89 -1.42
C TYR A 11 5.66 4.11 -0.51
N CYS A 12 5.26 5.24 -1.09
CA CYS A 12 5.06 6.50 -0.36
C CYS A 12 3.63 7.00 -0.52
N GLY A 13 2.95 7.25 0.59
CA GLY A 13 1.62 7.82 0.56
C GLY A 13 1.64 9.32 0.33
N ASN A 14 0.84 9.81 -0.61
CA ASN A 14 0.65 11.22 -0.89
C ASN A 14 -0.74 11.62 -0.41
N ARG A 15 -0.84 12.05 0.85
CA ARG A 15 -2.14 12.28 1.50
C ARG A 15 -3.02 13.31 0.80
N LEU A 16 -2.42 14.38 0.30
CA LEU A 16 -3.19 15.45 -0.36
C LEU A 16 -3.49 15.14 -1.82
N HIS A 17 -2.85 14.15 -2.39
CA HIS A 17 -3.05 13.71 -3.77
C HIS A 17 -3.85 12.39 -3.83
N ASP A 18 -4.10 11.75 -2.68
CA ASP A 18 -4.85 10.50 -2.56
C ASP A 18 -4.26 9.38 -3.42
N SER A 19 -2.95 9.26 -3.39
CA SER A 19 -2.21 8.28 -4.17
C SER A 19 -1.09 7.66 -3.35
N ILE A 20 -0.59 6.51 -3.84
CA ILE A 20 0.62 5.87 -3.34
C ILE A 20 1.64 5.90 -4.47
N GLY A 21 2.75 6.61 -4.25
CA GLY A 21 3.88 6.61 -5.18
C GLY A 21 4.69 5.34 -5.04
N ILE A 22 5.14 4.78 -6.17
CA ILE A 22 5.85 3.50 -6.24
C ILE A 22 7.23 3.75 -6.81
N PHE A 23 8.26 3.30 -6.08
CA PHE A 23 9.66 3.47 -6.47
C PHE A 23 10.36 2.13 -6.45
N ARG A 24 11.21 1.90 -7.45
CA ARG A 24 12.08 0.72 -7.49
C ARG A 24 13.42 1.08 -6.87
N VAL A 25 13.96 0.18 -6.04
CA VAL A 25 15.29 0.33 -5.46
C VAL A 25 16.32 -0.15 -6.48
N LYS A 26 17.21 0.75 -6.90
CA LYS A 26 18.25 0.44 -7.88
C LYS A 26 19.45 -0.20 -7.18
N ALA A 27 20.33 -0.83 -7.98
CA ALA A 27 21.51 -1.52 -7.47
C ALA A 27 22.43 -0.63 -6.65
N ASP A 28 22.47 0.66 -6.95
CA ASP A 28 23.29 1.65 -6.23
C ASP A 28 22.60 2.21 -4.98
N GLY A 29 21.40 1.73 -4.65
CA GLY A 29 20.63 2.18 -3.49
C GLY A 29 19.77 3.41 -3.74
N THR A 30 19.82 4.00 -4.93
CA THR A 30 18.93 5.11 -5.27
C THR A 30 17.57 4.59 -5.72
N LEU A 31 16.58 5.50 -5.78
CA LEU A 31 15.21 5.15 -6.13
C LEU A 31 14.89 5.62 -7.54
N GLU A 32 14.14 4.78 -8.26
CA GLU A 32 13.61 5.11 -9.58
C GLU A 32 12.08 5.16 -9.47
N TYR A 33 11.48 6.28 -9.87
CA TYR A 33 10.02 6.42 -9.87
C TYR A 33 9.42 5.48 -10.93
N VAL A 34 8.49 4.62 -10.49
CA VAL A 34 7.84 3.63 -11.36
C VAL A 34 6.44 4.10 -11.74
N GLY A 35 5.73 4.72 -10.82
CA GLY A 35 4.37 5.17 -11.04
C GLY A 35 3.65 5.46 -9.73
N GLU A 36 2.35 5.62 -9.84
CA GLU A 36 1.51 5.85 -8.67
C GLU A 36 0.15 5.20 -8.89
N GLU A 37 -0.54 4.92 -7.78
CA GLU A 37 -1.88 4.35 -7.82
C GLU A 37 -2.81 5.19 -6.93
N TRP A 38 -3.99 5.51 -7.43
CA TRP A 38 -5.01 6.20 -6.66
C TRP A 38 -5.50 5.30 -5.52
N THR A 39 -5.61 5.84 -4.29
CA THR A 39 -5.94 5.06 -3.10
C THR A 39 -7.43 4.72 -2.96
N ARG A 40 -8.25 5.19 -3.89
CA ARG A 40 -9.71 4.93 -3.94
C ARG A 40 -10.45 5.54 -2.76
N GLY A 41 -9.86 6.57 -2.16
CA GLY A 41 -10.46 7.31 -1.08
C GLY A 41 -9.60 8.49 -0.70
N ASN A 42 -10.07 9.26 0.26
CA ASN A 42 -9.47 10.52 0.66
C ASN A 42 -8.57 10.32 1.88
N TYR A 43 -7.40 10.93 1.84
CA TYR A 43 -6.46 11.01 2.94
C TYR A 43 -5.91 9.64 3.34
N PRO A 44 -5.10 9.00 2.49
CA PRO A 44 -4.47 7.71 2.84
C PRO A 44 -3.48 7.90 3.99
N ARG A 45 -3.90 7.55 5.19
CA ARG A 45 -3.13 7.79 6.39
C ARG A 45 -2.12 6.70 6.66
N SER A 46 -2.49 5.46 6.41
CA SER A 46 -1.66 4.30 6.70
C SER A 46 -1.93 3.21 5.68
N PHE A 47 -0.92 2.47 5.33
CA PHE A 47 -1.06 1.31 4.47
C PHE A 47 0.00 0.28 4.84
N THR A 48 -0.31 -0.99 4.63
CA THR A 48 0.60 -2.09 4.94
C THR A 48 0.31 -3.30 4.07
N PHE A 49 1.31 -4.17 3.89
CA PHE A 49 1.13 -5.44 3.21
C PHE A 49 0.48 -6.47 4.13
N ASP A 50 -0.29 -7.40 3.56
CA ASP A 50 -0.68 -8.60 4.27
C ASP A 50 0.54 -9.52 4.46
N PRO A 51 0.46 -10.57 5.30
CA PRO A 51 1.62 -11.44 5.56
C PRO A 51 2.20 -12.11 4.33
N THR A 52 1.39 -12.34 3.29
CA THR A 52 1.89 -12.95 2.03
C THR A 52 2.62 -11.98 1.13
N GLY A 53 2.45 -10.67 1.34
CA GLY A 53 2.98 -9.63 0.47
C GLY A 53 2.26 -9.50 -0.87
N ARG A 54 1.15 -10.22 -1.06
CA ARG A 54 0.38 -10.17 -2.31
C ARG A 54 -0.69 -9.09 -2.32
N PHE A 55 -1.06 -8.58 -1.15
CA PHE A 55 -2.08 -7.56 -1.01
C PHE A 55 -1.59 -6.43 -0.12
N LEU A 56 -2.07 -5.23 -0.42
CA LEU A 56 -1.80 -4.04 0.39
C LEU A 56 -3.15 -3.45 0.81
N ALA A 57 -3.28 -3.18 2.12
CA ALA A 57 -4.46 -2.52 2.67
C ALA A 57 -4.13 -1.06 2.95
N CYS A 58 -4.97 -0.15 2.47
CA CYS A 58 -4.80 1.29 2.63
C CYS A 58 -5.97 1.90 3.40
N CYS A 59 -5.66 2.59 4.50
CA CYS A 59 -6.65 3.29 5.31
C CYS A 59 -6.90 4.68 4.74
N ASN A 60 -8.05 4.88 4.10
CA ASN A 60 -8.48 6.17 3.60
C ASN A 60 -9.31 6.87 4.69
N GLN A 61 -8.63 7.63 5.54
CA GLN A 61 -9.20 8.11 6.80
C GLN A 61 -10.45 8.97 6.62
N ARG A 62 -10.45 9.85 5.63
CA ARG A 62 -11.57 10.80 5.44
C ARG A 62 -12.75 10.22 4.68
N ASP A 63 -12.57 9.05 4.06
CA ASP A 63 -13.66 8.37 3.34
C ASP A 63 -14.15 7.12 4.06
N ASP A 64 -13.70 6.91 5.28
CA ASP A 64 -14.19 5.84 6.15
C ASP A 64 -14.09 4.47 5.50
N ASN A 65 -12.99 4.19 4.81
CA ASN A 65 -12.79 2.89 4.21
C ASN A 65 -11.34 2.42 4.27
N VAL A 66 -11.17 1.11 4.16
CA VAL A 66 -9.87 0.45 3.95
C VAL A 66 -9.94 -0.24 2.60
N ALA A 67 -9.15 0.23 1.64
CA ALA A 67 -9.15 -0.30 0.27
C ALA A 67 -8.05 -1.36 0.13
N ILE A 68 -8.33 -2.42 -0.63
CA ILE A 68 -7.41 -3.55 -0.81
C ILE A 68 -6.88 -3.54 -2.24
N PHE A 69 -5.56 -3.61 -2.36
CA PHE A 69 -4.86 -3.61 -3.65
C PHE A 69 -4.07 -4.91 -3.81
N ALA A 70 -4.08 -5.47 -5.01
CA ALA A 70 -3.19 -6.56 -5.38
C ALA A 70 -1.82 -6.00 -5.74
N VAL A 71 -0.77 -6.69 -5.31
CA VAL A 71 0.62 -6.28 -5.53
C VAL A 71 1.24 -7.17 -6.59
N ASP A 72 1.75 -6.56 -7.67
CA ASP A 72 2.56 -7.27 -8.65
C ASP A 72 4.02 -7.24 -8.15
N LYS A 73 4.51 -8.39 -7.69
CA LYS A 73 5.85 -8.47 -7.09
C LYS A 73 6.97 -8.23 -8.09
N ALA A 74 6.73 -8.46 -9.37
CA ALA A 74 7.74 -8.25 -10.40
C ALA A 74 7.92 -6.76 -10.74
N SER A 75 6.82 -6.01 -10.83
CA SER A 75 6.85 -4.61 -11.22
C SER A 75 6.66 -3.64 -10.06
N GLY A 76 6.16 -4.12 -8.92
CA GLY A 76 5.78 -3.28 -7.79
C GLY A 76 4.43 -2.60 -7.94
N ALA A 77 3.76 -2.77 -9.08
CA ALA A 77 2.49 -2.09 -9.34
C ALA A 77 1.39 -2.53 -8.40
N LEU A 78 0.49 -1.60 -8.08
CA LEU A 78 -0.69 -1.85 -7.28
C LEU A 78 -1.92 -1.80 -8.18
N ALA A 79 -2.84 -2.75 -8.00
CA ALA A 79 -4.10 -2.79 -8.72
C ALA A 79 -5.24 -2.94 -7.73
N PHE A 80 -6.24 -2.04 -7.81
CA PHE A 80 -7.38 -2.11 -6.92
C PHE A 80 -8.16 -3.40 -7.19
N THR A 81 -8.43 -4.17 -6.10
CA THR A 81 -9.12 -5.47 -6.21
C THR A 81 -10.63 -5.33 -6.38
N GLY A 82 -11.18 -4.14 -6.18
CA GLY A 82 -12.62 -3.94 -6.10
C GLY A 82 -13.18 -4.19 -4.69
N HIS A 83 -12.33 -4.55 -3.75
CA HIS A 83 -12.73 -4.83 -2.37
C HIS A 83 -12.28 -3.73 -1.42
N TYR A 84 -13.18 -3.31 -0.56
CA TYR A 84 -12.84 -2.42 0.54
C TYR A 84 -13.81 -2.65 1.69
N ALA A 85 -13.37 -2.31 2.91
CA ALA A 85 -14.17 -2.43 4.12
C ALA A 85 -14.56 -1.04 4.60
N ALA A 86 -15.82 -0.88 5.05
CA ALA A 86 -16.29 0.34 5.67
C ALA A 86 -15.80 0.36 7.12
N VAL A 87 -14.94 1.33 7.45
CA VAL A 87 -14.40 1.52 8.80
C VAL A 87 -14.39 3.01 9.08
N GLY A 88 -15.04 3.44 10.16
CA GLY A 88 -15.11 4.84 10.51
C GLY A 88 -13.74 5.41 10.86
N ASN A 89 -13.29 6.40 10.08
CA ASN A 89 -12.07 7.17 10.35
C ASN A 89 -10.84 6.28 10.60
N PRO A 90 -10.50 5.33 9.70
CA PRO A 90 -9.40 4.39 9.96
C PRO A 90 -8.06 5.11 9.98
N SER A 91 -7.25 4.83 10.99
CA SER A 91 -5.94 5.48 11.15
C SER A 91 -4.77 4.53 11.03
N HIS A 92 -5.01 3.24 11.20
CA HIS A 92 -3.92 2.26 11.19
C HIS A 92 -4.47 0.86 10.94
N VAL A 93 -3.71 0.03 10.23
CA VAL A 93 -4.06 -1.37 9.97
C VAL A 93 -2.83 -2.24 10.21
N VAL A 94 -3.05 -3.37 10.86
CA VAL A 94 -2.00 -4.36 11.16
C VAL A 94 -2.55 -5.74 10.87
N PHE A 95 -1.73 -6.58 10.27
CA PHE A 95 -2.07 -7.99 10.06
C PHE A 95 -1.34 -8.85 11.08
N LEU A 96 -2.04 -9.85 11.59
CA LEU A 96 -1.48 -10.86 12.47
C LEU A 96 -1.50 -12.19 11.73
N ASP A 97 -0.32 -12.77 11.49
CA ASP A 97 -0.21 -14.05 10.81
C ASP A 97 -0.22 -15.18 11.86
N LEU A 98 -1.40 -15.74 12.08
CA LEU A 98 -1.57 -16.82 13.05
C LEU A 98 -0.93 -18.13 12.58
N ALA A 99 -0.72 -18.31 11.29
CA ALA A 99 -0.11 -19.52 10.74
C ALA A 99 1.41 -19.55 10.92
N ALA A 100 2.03 -18.44 11.29
CA ALA A 100 3.47 -18.33 11.48
C ALA A 100 3.95 -18.92 12.82
N GLU A 101 3.05 -19.33 13.69
CA GLU A 101 3.38 -19.87 15.02
C GLU A 101 4.02 -21.26 14.96
#